data_673618ebe1e99e31307989623febf430
#
_entry.id   673618ebe1e99e31307989623febf430
#
_cell.length_a   1.000
_cell.length_b   1.000
_cell.length_c   1.000
_cell.angle_alpha   90.00
_cell.angle_beta   90.00
_cell.angle_gamma   90.00
#
_symmetry.space_group_name_H-M   'P 1'
#
loop_
_entity.id
_entity.type
_entity.pdbx_description
1 polymer ?
#
loop_
_entity_poly.entity_id
_entity_poly.type
_entity_poly.pdbx_seq_one_letter_code
_entity_poly.pdbx_strand_id
1 'polypeptide(L)'
;MKNKKCIILNLWIFFLISPFMVMAQMPQIETLDRGIVVVNMSKKEGQKKNGIFLSWRFLDSDDKTTAFNVYRDGKLLTETPLTTVTNYTDTEGTTSSEYVIETLVGGKVTKRDTVKEIWPNIYKQIPLDRPKPGITPPYSVTVGGKLEDYPNGQFY
;
A
#
# COMPACT_ATOMS: atom_id res chain seq x y z
N MET A 1 -60.19 -29.18 -29.57
CA MET A 1 -59.54 -27.84 -29.36
C MET A 1 -59.26 -27.65 -27.88
N LYS A 2 -58.19 -28.24 -27.34
CA LYS A 2 -57.84 -28.18 -25.90
C LYS A 2 -56.41 -27.61 -25.77
N ASN A 3 -56.28 -26.61 -24.90
CA ASN A 3 -55.10 -26.23 -24.11
C ASN A 3 -53.96 -25.41 -24.75
N LYS A 4 -54.23 -24.57 -25.72
CA LYS A 4 -53.19 -23.56 -26.11
C LYS A 4 -53.08 -22.40 -25.08
N LYS A 5 -54.13 -22.11 -24.29
CA LYS A 5 -54.13 -21.04 -23.30
C LYS A 5 -53.32 -21.35 -22.03
N CYS A 6 -53.19 -22.62 -21.65
CA CYS A 6 -52.42 -23.01 -20.46
C CYS A 6 -50.93 -22.94 -20.66
N ILE A 7 -50.45 -23.18 -21.88
CA ILE A 7 -49.01 -23.16 -22.20
C ILE A 7 -48.48 -21.75 -22.18
N ILE A 8 -49.26 -20.78 -22.65
CA ILE A 8 -48.86 -19.37 -22.66
C ILE A 8 -48.80 -18.79 -21.24
N LEU A 9 -49.74 -19.20 -20.35
CA LEU A 9 -49.72 -18.72 -18.96
C LEU A 9 -48.52 -19.25 -18.19
N ASN A 10 -48.10 -20.47 -18.41
CA ASN A 10 -46.88 -21.01 -17.78
C ASN A 10 -45.60 -20.39 -18.32
N LEU A 11 -45.56 -19.95 -19.57
CA LEU A 11 -44.40 -19.29 -20.15
C LEU A 11 -44.20 -17.88 -19.56
N TRP A 12 -45.31 -17.19 -19.20
CA TRP A 12 -45.24 -15.87 -18.57
C TRP A 12 -44.81 -15.92 -17.11
N ILE A 13 -45.14 -16.99 -16.38
CA ILE A 13 -44.70 -17.19 -15.00
C ILE A 13 -43.19 -17.45 -14.95
N PHE A 14 -42.64 -18.15 -15.95
CA PHE A 14 -41.21 -18.42 -16.03
C PHE A 14 -40.37 -17.16 -16.36
N PHE A 15 -40.96 -16.16 -17.01
CA PHE A 15 -40.32 -14.90 -17.31
C PHE A 15 -40.29 -13.92 -16.11
N LEU A 16 -41.19 -14.11 -15.13
CA LEU A 16 -41.25 -13.30 -13.91
C LEU A 16 -40.27 -13.77 -12.82
N ILE A 17 -39.72 -14.99 -12.96
CA ILE A 17 -38.65 -15.50 -12.11
C ILE A 17 -37.31 -15.27 -12.87
N SER A 18 -37.11 -14.08 -13.38
CA SER A 18 -35.78 -13.64 -13.78
C SER A 18 -34.92 -13.65 -12.51
N PRO A 19 -33.85 -14.44 -12.42
CA PRO A 19 -32.97 -14.36 -11.27
C PRO A 19 -32.44 -12.94 -11.27
N PHE A 20 -32.81 -12.16 -10.25
CA PHE A 20 -32.05 -10.98 -9.89
C PHE A 20 -30.62 -11.51 -9.69
N MET A 21 -29.78 -11.36 -10.71
CA MET A 21 -28.35 -11.53 -10.54
C MET A 21 -27.95 -10.44 -9.51
N VAL A 22 -27.90 -10.84 -8.27
CA VAL A 22 -27.20 -10.10 -7.25
C VAL A 22 -25.77 -10.10 -7.75
N MET A 23 -25.38 -9.01 -8.43
CA MET A 23 -23.98 -8.71 -8.66
C MET A 23 -23.40 -8.56 -7.26
N ALA A 24 -22.80 -9.64 -6.77
CA ALA A 24 -21.92 -9.54 -5.62
C ALA A 24 -20.88 -8.50 -6.02
N GLN A 25 -20.97 -7.30 -5.41
CA GLN A 25 -19.93 -6.30 -5.54
C GLN A 25 -18.66 -6.99 -5.06
N MET A 26 -17.77 -7.30 -6.01
CA MET A 26 -16.43 -7.69 -5.63
C MET A 26 -15.91 -6.59 -4.72
N PRO A 27 -15.34 -6.95 -3.55
CA PRO A 27 -14.73 -5.95 -2.70
C PRO A 27 -13.77 -5.15 -3.57
N GLN A 28 -13.92 -3.83 -3.54
CA GLN A 28 -13.06 -2.94 -4.31
C GLN A 28 -11.65 -3.15 -3.77
N ILE A 29 -10.83 -3.88 -4.52
CA ILE A 29 -9.43 -4.06 -4.19
C ILE A 29 -8.80 -2.68 -4.33
N GLU A 30 -8.33 -2.12 -3.24
CA GLU A 30 -7.59 -0.86 -3.27
C GLU A 30 -6.43 -1.01 -4.26
N THR A 31 -6.35 -0.10 -5.22
CA THR A 31 -5.20 -0.02 -6.11
C THR A 31 -4.02 0.52 -5.32
N LEU A 32 -3.16 -0.38 -4.88
CA LEU A 32 -1.93 0.00 -4.19
C LEU A 32 -1.00 0.75 -5.16
N ASP A 33 -0.45 1.85 -4.68
CA ASP A 33 0.66 2.50 -5.35
C ASP A 33 1.99 1.77 -5.06
N ARG A 34 3.10 2.23 -5.66
CA ARG A 34 4.44 1.67 -5.42
C ARG A 34 4.89 1.77 -3.97
N GLY A 35 4.24 2.57 -3.13
CA GLY A 35 4.59 2.76 -1.73
C GLY A 35 6.05 3.16 -1.56
N ILE A 36 6.52 4.13 -2.34
CA ILE A 36 7.91 4.56 -2.33
C ILE A 36 8.25 5.15 -0.98
N VAL A 37 9.27 4.60 -0.34
CA VAL A 37 9.84 5.09 0.90
C VAL A 37 11.27 5.52 0.63
N VAL A 38 11.61 6.73 1.02
CA VAL A 38 12.96 7.28 0.87
C VAL A 38 13.45 7.80 2.21
N VAL A 39 14.62 7.33 2.63
CA VAL A 39 15.17 7.63 3.95
C VAL A 39 16.61 8.10 3.88
N ASN A 40 16.96 9.04 4.75
CA ASN A 40 18.34 9.47 4.94
C ASN A 40 19.04 8.53 5.92
N MET A 41 20.06 7.83 5.42
CA MET A 41 20.88 6.90 6.19
C MET A 41 22.12 7.57 6.83
N SER A 42 22.40 8.83 6.52
CA SER A 42 23.64 9.49 6.86
C SER A 42 23.82 9.85 8.35
N LYS A 43 22.81 9.62 9.18
CA LYS A 43 22.78 10.15 10.57
C LYS A 43 23.02 9.13 11.67
N LYS A 44 23.38 7.87 11.39
CA LYS A 44 23.63 6.89 12.45
C LYS A 44 25.11 6.53 12.53
N GLU A 45 25.67 6.79 13.70
CA GLU A 45 26.96 6.26 14.13
C GLU A 45 26.98 4.73 14.01
N GLY A 46 27.97 4.17 13.33
CA GLY A 46 28.10 2.72 13.08
C GLY A 46 27.43 2.18 11.81
N GLN A 47 26.74 2.97 11.02
CA GLN A 47 26.22 2.52 9.73
C GLN A 47 27.27 2.62 8.61
N LYS A 48 27.48 1.50 7.91
CA LYS A 48 28.47 1.40 6.81
C LYS A 48 28.01 2.08 5.51
N LYS A 49 26.78 2.54 5.40
CA LYS A 49 26.24 3.17 4.19
C LYS A 49 25.72 4.55 4.52
N ASN A 50 26.33 5.55 3.91
CA ASN A 50 25.88 6.93 3.92
C ASN A 50 25.06 7.19 2.65
N GLY A 51 24.10 8.16 2.71
CA GLY A 51 23.35 8.59 1.55
C GLY A 51 21.83 8.40 1.72
N ILE A 52 21.14 8.45 0.62
CA ILE A 52 19.70 8.31 0.53
C ILE A 52 19.37 6.88 0.06
N PHE A 53 18.56 6.19 0.84
CA PHE A 53 18.05 4.87 0.49
C PHE A 53 16.61 4.97 0.01
N LEU A 54 16.35 4.43 -1.17
CA LEU A 54 15.05 4.35 -1.80
C LEU A 54 14.57 2.89 -1.78
N SER A 55 13.30 2.68 -1.50
CA SER A 55 12.64 1.38 -1.59
C SER A 55 11.23 1.55 -2.12
N TRP A 56 10.76 0.60 -2.93
CA TRP A 56 9.41 0.57 -3.48
C TRP A 56 8.91 -0.87 -3.59
N ARG A 57 7.65 -1.04 -3.99
CA ARG A 57 7.05 -2.37 -4.12
C ARG A 57 7.11 -2.84 -5.57
N PHE A 58 7.33 -4.13 -5.73
CA PHE A 58 6.92 -4.87 -6.91
C PHE A 58 5.44 -5.24 -6.70
N LEU A 59 4.58 -4.90 -7.65
CA LEU A 59 3.13 -5.12 -7.54
C LEU A 59 2.78 -6.45 -8.21
N ASP A 60 1.70 -7.08 -7.76
CA ASP A 60 1.19 -8.32 -8.38
C ASP A 60 0.79 -8.11 -9.85
N SER A 61 0.41 -6.89 -10.21
CA SER A 61 0.12 -6.49 -11.59
C SER A 61 1.35 -6.29 -12.48
N ASP A 62 2.55 -6.35 -11.92
CA ASP A 62 3.78 -6.16 -12.68
C ASP A 62 4.12 -7.40 -13.51
N ASP A 63 4.51 -7.16 -14.76
CA ASP A 63 4.99 -8.20 -15.66
C ASP A 63 6.42 -8.61 -15.31
N LYS A 64 6.83 -9.81 -15.71
CA LYS A 64 8.21 -10.32 -15.55
C LYS A 64 9.27 -9.46 -16.26
N THR A 65 8.85 -8.65 -17.23
CA THR A 65 9.70 -7.70 -17.96
C THR A 65 9.74 -6.32 -17.31
N THR A 66 9.10 -6.17 -16.14
CA THR A 66 9.10 -4.91 -15.40
C THR A 66 10.48 -4.59 -14.86
N ALA A 67 10.91 -3.37 -15.12
CA ALA A 67 12.21 -2.83 -14.69
C ALA A 67 12.03 -1.40 -14.18
N PHE A 68 13.04 -0.91 -13.48
CA PHE A 68 12.97 0.41 -12.86
C PHE A 68 14.22 1.23 -13.17
N ASN A 69 14.01 2.50 -13.48
CA ASN A 69 15.04 3.52 -13.49
C ASN A 69 14.86 4.45 -12.30
N VAL A 70 15.97 4.90 -11.74
CA VAL A 70 15.99 5.88 -10.65
C VAL A 70 16.65 7.16 -11.14
N TYR A 71 15.98 8.27 -10.91
CA TYR A 71 16.48 9.59 -11.23
C TYR A 71 16.66 10.42 -9.95
N ARG A 72 17.69 11.25 -9.92
CA ARG A 72 17.90 12.33 -8.95
C ARG A 72 18.04 13.64 -9.69
N ASP A 73 17.25 14.64 -9.30
CA ASP A 73 17.32 16.00 -9.85
C ASP A 73 17.32 16.03 -11.40
N GLY A 74 16.51 15.14 -11.99
CA GLY A 74 16.40 14.93 -13.44
C GLY A 74 17.51 14.10 -14.08
N LYS A 75 18.55 13.69 -13.33
CA LYS A 75 19.65 12.88 -13.82
C LYS A 75 19.39 11.38 -13.55
N LEU A 76 19.54 10.54 -14.56
CA LEU A 76 19.47 9.08 -14.42
C LEU A 76 20.65 8.56 -13.59
N LEU A 77 20.35 7.78 -12.55
CA LEU A 77 21.34 7.18 -11.66
C LEU A 77 21.67 5.72 -12.00
N THR A 78 20.70 5.01 -12.57
CA THR A 78 20.86 3.60 -12.94
C THR A 78 21.45 3.48 -14.34
N GLU A 79 22.64 2.89 -14.47
CA GLU A 79 23.27 2.62 -15.78
C GLU A 79 22.45 1.63 -16.61
N THR A 80 21.87 0.65 -15.94
CA THR A 80 20.94 -0.33 -16.51
C THR A 80 19.68 -0.39 -15.65
N PRO A 81 18.48 -0.58 -16.24
CA PRO A 81 17.25 -0.69 -15.48
C PRO A 81 17.31 -1.86 -14.48
N LEU A 82 16.80 -1.62 -13.27
CA LEU A 82 16.76 -2.61 -12.20
C LEU A 82 15.63 -3.60 -12.44
N THR A 83 15.94 -4.88 -12.58
CA THR A 83 14.94 -5.94 -12.86
C THR A 83 14.73 -6.90 -11.70
N THR A 84 15.70 -7.01 -10.77
CA THR A 84 15.70 -8.01 -9.70
C THR A 84 15.53 -7.41 -8.31
N VAL A 85 15.64 -6.10 -8.20
CA VAL A 85 15.59 -5.39 -6.92
C VAL A 85 14.65 -4.18 -7.02
N THR A 86 14.02 -3.87 -5.91
CA THR A 86 13.12 -2.71 -5.76
C THR A 86 13.65 -1.73 -4.72
N ASN A 87 14.97 -1.55 -4.73
CA ASN A 87 15.65 -0.59 -3.88
C ASN A 87 16.90 -0.03 -4.58
N TYR A 88 17.33 1.14 -4.12
CA TYR A 88 18.54 1.81 -4.61
C TYR A 88 19.16 2.64 -3.48
N THR A 89 20.49 2.70 -3.43
CA THR A 89 21.20 3.56 -2.49
C THR A 89 21.98 4.60 -3.27
N ASP A 90 21.62 5.87 -3.09
CA ASP A 90 22.34 6.99 -3.65
C ASP A 90 23.28 7.58 -2.60
N THR A 91 24.56 7.37 -2.77
CA THR A 91 25.60 7.82 -1.83
C THR A 91 25.89 9.33 -1.90
N GLU A 92 25.46 9.99 -2.98
CA GLU A 92 25.65 11.42 -3.19
C GLU A 92 24.39 12.25 -2.95
N GLY A 93 23.25 11.55 -2.73
CA GLY A 93 21.96 12.19 -2.50
C GLY A 93 21.88 12.93 -1.16
N THR A 94 21.02 13.92 -1.12
CA THR A 94 20.72 14.72 0.07
C THR A 94 19.22 14.73 0.36
N THR A 95 18.83 15.23 1.53
CA THR A 95 17.43 15.37 1.90
C THR A 95 16.67 16.43 1.09
N SER A 96 17.38 17.24 0.30
CA SER A 96 16.80 18.24 -0.61
C SER A 96 16.75 17.78 -2.06
N SER A 97 17.28 16.58 -2.36
CA SER A 97 17.22 16.00 -3.71
C SER A 97 15.81 15.59 -4.10
N GLU A 98 15.46 15.73 -5.36
CA GLU A 98 14.23 15.25 -5.93
C GLU A 98 14.45 13.88 -6.60
N TYR A 99 13.68 12.86 -6.20
CA TYR A 99 13.77 11.53 -6.78
C TYR A 99 12.54 11.16 -7.58
N VAL A 100 12.78 10.48 -8.71
CA VAL A 100 11.73 9.90 -9.55
C VAL A 100 12.07 8.46 -9.82
N ILE A 101 11.08 7.57 -9.65
CA ILE A 101 11.17 6.17 -10.06
C ILE A 101 10.33 6.00 -11.31
N GLU A 102 10.99 5.56 -12.37
CA GLU A 102 10.37 5.28 -13.65
C GLU A 102 10.17 3.78 -13.80
N THR A 103 8.96 3.36 -14.10
CA THR A 103 8.63 1.96 -14.36
C THR A 103 8.64 1.70 -15.86
N LEU A 104 9.37 0.66 -16.25
CA LEU A 104 9.43 0.19 -17.64
C LEU A 104 8.78 -1.20 -17.72
N VAL A 105 8.09 -1.46 -18.82
CA VAL A 105 7.57 -2.79 -19.20
C VAL A 105 8.00 -3.09 -20.62
N GLY A 106 8.69 -4.18 -20.83
CA GLY A 106 9.25 -4.51 -22.14
C GLY A 106 10.17 -3.41 -22.71
N GLY A 107 10.90 -2.71 -21.83
CA GLY A 107 11.79 -1.61 -22.18
C GLY A 107 11.10 -0.27 -22.49
N LYS A 108 9.78 -0.18 -22.38
CA LYS A 108 9.02 1.06 -22.58
C LYS A 108 8.59 1.64 -21.25
N VAL A 109 8.75 2.96 -21.10
CA VAL A 109 8.29 3.69 -19.91
C VAL A 109 6.77 3.65 -19.85
N THR A 110 6.23 3.17 -18.75
CA THR A 110 4.79 3.09 -18.50
C THR A 110 4.33 4.04 -17.41
N LYS A 111 5.18 4.34 -16.42
CA LYS A 111 4.83 5.20 -15.30
C LYS A 111 6.05 5.93 -14.75
N ARG A 112 5.82 7.10 -14.19
CA ARG A 112 6.78 7.86 -13.38
C ARG A 112 6.15 8.23 -12.06
N ASP A 113 6.81 7.87 -10.97
CA ASP A 113 6.38 8.16 -9.61
C ASP A 113 7.41 9.09 -8.95
N THR A 114 7.00 10.31 -8.64
CA THR A 114 7.84 11.28 -7.94
C THR A 114 7.76 11.05 -6.44
N VAL A 115 8.90 11.07 -5.78
CA VAL A 115 9.00 10.97 -4.32
C VAL A 115 8.44 12.21 -3.67
N LYS A 116 7.48 12.04 -2.75
CA LYS A 116 6.80 13.15 -2.07
C LYS A 116 7.56 13.67 -0.86
N GLU A 117 8.32 12.79 -0.18
CA GLU A 117 8.99 13.10 1.08
C GLU A 117 10.23 12.22 1.24
N ILE A 118 11.33 12.81 1.66
CA ILE A 118 12.51 12.08 2.13
C ILE A 118 12.51 12.13 3.66
N TRP A 119 12.44 10.96 4.29
CA TRP A 119 12.46 10.90 5.75
C TRP A 119 13.86 11.25 6.27
N PRO A 120 13.95 12.15 7.23
CA PRO A 120 15.25 12.57 7.76
C PRO A 120 15.95 11.47 8.57
N ASN A 121 15.20 10.45 8.99
CA ASN A 121 15.66 9.28 9.72
C ASN A 121 15.19 8.00 9.03
N ILE A 122 15.77 6.87 9.42
CA ILE A 122 15.37 5.53 8.94
C ILE A 122 13.99 5.08 9.43
N TYR A 123 13.34 5.90 10.23
CA TYR A 123 11.98 5.68 10.76
C TYR A 123 11.17 6.97 10.66
N LYS A 124 9.87 6.85 10.58
CA LYS A 124 8.92 7.95 10.71
C LYS A 124 8.23 7.84 12.07
N GLN A 125 8.35 8.87 12.90
CA GLN A 125 7.63 8.93 14.16
C GLN A 125 6.19 9.35 13.89
N ILE A 126 5.25 8.52 14.29
CA ILE A 126 3.82 8.81 14.21
C ILE A 126 3.35 9.10 15.64
N PRO A 127 2.98 10.34 15.98
CA PRO A 127 2.40 10.64 17.29
C PRO A 127 1.02 9.96 17.38
N LEU A 128 0.83 9.15 18.40
CA LEU A 128 -0.46 8.56 18.70
C LEU A 128 -1.17 9.43 19.73
N ASP A 129 -2.42 9.80 19.43
CA ASP A 129 -3.28 10.45 20.40
C ASP A 129 -3.77 9.38 21.40
N ARG A 130 -3.23 9.43 22.61
CA ARG A 130 -3.59 8.49 23.66
C ARG A 130 -4.94 8.92 24.24
N PRO A 131 -5.94 8.02 24.38
CA PRO A 131 -7.18 8.33 25.08
C PRO A 131 -6.88 8.86 26.49
N LYS A 132 -7.60 9.90 26.89
CA LYS A 132 -7.46 10.46 28.24
C LYS A 132 -7.75 9.38 29.27
N PRO A 133 -6.93 9.24 30.35
CA PRO A 133 -7.22 8.32 31.43
C PRO A 133 -8.57 8.67 32.06
N GLY A 134 -9.41 7.67 32.32
CA GLY A 134 -10.72 7.84 32.95
C GLY A 134 -11.93 7.52 32.07
N ILE A 135 -11.76 7.30 30.76
CA ILE A 135 -12.82 6.71 29.96
C ILE A 135 -12.69 5.19 30.12
N THR A 136 -13.46 4.64 31.04
CA THR A 136 -13.60 3.18 31.15
C THR A 136 -14.41 2.72 29.94
N PRO A 137 -13.84 1.89 29.04
CA PRO A 137 -14.63 1.24 28.02
C PRO A 137 -15.74 0.42 28.66
N PRO A 138 -16.91 0.24 28.03
CA PRO A 138 -18.01 -0.53 28.61
C PRO A 138 -17.69 -2.02 28.84
N TYR A 139 -16.49 -2.45 28.51
CA TYR A 139 -15.99 -3.81 28.77
C TYR A 139 -14.70 -3.73 29.58
N SER A 140 -14.77 -3.97 30.87
CA SER A 140 -13.60 -4.28 31.65
C SER A 140 -13.32 -5.77 31.52
N VAL A 141 -12.34 -6.16 30.73
CA VAL A 141 -11.82 -7.52 30.79
C VAL A 141 -10.75 -7.55 31.85
N THR A 142 -11.08 -8.06 33.01
CA THR A 142 -10.10 -8.30 34.08
C THR A 142 -9.36 -9.59 33.76
N VAL A 143 -8.21 -9.51 33.12
CA VAL A 143 -7.33 -10.64 32.92
C VAL A 143 -6.31 -10.64 34.06
N GLY A 144 -6.64 -11.32 35.13
CA GLY A 144 -5.67 -11.74 36.16
C GLY A 144 -5.04 -10.67 37.07
N GLY A 145 -5.51 -9.42 37.03
CA GLY A 145 -5.00 -8.34 37.88
C GLY A 145 -6.11 -7.50 38.48
N LYS A 146 -5.81 -6.74 39.51
CA LYS A 146 -6.73 -5.73 40.05
C LYS A 146 -6.74 -4.51 39.10
N LEU A 147 -7.87 -3.83 38.99
CA LEU A 147 -8.04 -2.63 38.17
C LEU A 147 -7.01 -1.53 38.50
N GLU A 148 -6.57 -1.49 39.73
CA GLU A 148 -5.53 -0.62 40.24
C GLU A 148 -4.11 -0.93 39.71
N ASP A 149 -3.87 -2.15 39.23
CA ASP A 149 -2.59 -2.53 38.62
C ASP A 149 -2.40 -1.98 37.21
N TYR A 150 -3.49 -1.45 36.60
CA TYR A 150 -3.51 -0.88 35.24
C TYR A 150 -4.07 0.53 35.22
N PRO A 151 -3.47 1.49 35.94
CA PRO A 151 -4.04 2.83 36.11
C PRO A 151 -4.16 3.62 34.80
N ASN A 152 -3.57 3.14 33.71
CA ASN A 152 -3.53 3.80 32.39
C ASN A 152 -4.34 3.07 31.31
N GLY A 153 -5.19 2.08 31.65
CA GLY A 153 -6.02 1.36 30.69
C GLY A 153 -5.22 0.69 29.58
N GLN A 154 -4.06 0.14 29.90
CA GLN A 154 -3.28 -0.63 28.94
C GLN A 154 -3.94 -1.99 28.71
N PHE A 155 -4.50 -2.17 27.53
CA PHE A 155 -4.90 -3.48 27.03
C PHE A 155 -3.76 -4.02 26.17
N TYR A 156 -3.31 -5.22 26.47
CA TYR A 156 -2.42 -6.01 25.63
C TYR A 156 -3.21 -7.08 24.92
#